data_96d6151360fb66be3f7cf4d1a32cf13c
#
_entry.id   96d6151360fb66be3f7cf4d1a32cf13c
#
_cell.length_a   1.000
_cell.length_b   1.000
_cell.length_c   1.000
_cell.angle_alpha   90.00
_cell.angle_beta   90.00
_cell.angle_gamma   90.00
#
_symmetry.space_group_name_H-M   'P 1'
#
loop_
_entity.id
_entity.type
_entity.pdbx_description
1 polymer ?
#
loop_
_entity_poly.entity_id
_entity_poly.type
_entity_poly.pdbx_seq_one_letter_code
_entity_poly.pdbx_strand_id
1 'polypeptide(L)'
;SVDRVSPEAPVPVLKPSDEDIRLGGAANVAVNLSSLGSKATLIGVTGKDDSSDQVRALLEQNKIRNALSKSVNPTISKLRFLAGQQQLIRIDREEEFTEADWKSSLSNYRKHIRLEKNKVLVISDYEKGTLKNIPLIIKEAKKLNKIILVDPKGDNFSKYKSANIITPNFNEFERVVGKIKGEADITSKGKRLIHSLKLSALLITRGSEGMTLLENKKGKISREDFLTEAKDVFDVSGAGD
;
A
#
# COMPACT_ATOMS: atom_id res chain seq x y z
N SER A 1 -2.84 5.11 30.33
CA SER A 1 -2.57 6.32 31.13
C SER A 1 -1.07 6.49 31.35
N VAL A 2 -0.63 7.71 31.55
CA VAL A 2 0.75 8.06 31.96
C VAL A 2 0.65 8.56 33.40
N ASP A 3 0.81 7.66 34.35
CA ASP A 3 0.46 7.99 35.74
C ASP A 3 1.68 8.27 36.64
N ARG A 4 2.89 7.96 36.17
CA ARG A 4 4.12 8.14 36.97
C ARG A 4 5.37 8.14 36.10
N VAL A 5 6.43 8.73 36.65
CA VAL A 5 7.78 8.66 36.12
C VAL A 5 8.49 7.43 36.67
N SER A 6 9.33 6.77 35.89
CA SER A 6 10.12 5.64 36.34
C SER A 6 11.08 6.07 37.47
N PRO A 7 11.25 5.25 38.55
CA PRO A 7 12.29 5.52 39.55
C PRO A 7 13.71 5.28 39.00
N GLU A 8 13.87 4.57 37.91
CA GLU A 8 15.18 4.22 37.32
C GLU A 8 15.70 5.27 36.32
N ALA A 9 14.80 6.08 35.72
CA ALA A 9 15.15 7.14 34.78
C ALA A 9 13.98 8.15 34.66
N PRO A 10 14.20 9.41 34.27
CA PRO A 10 13.15 10.42 34.14
C PRO A 10 12.31 10.21 32.87
N VAL A 11 11.74 9.01 32.74
CA VAL A 11 10.87 8.61 31.61
C VAL A 11 9.46 8.25 32.11
N PRO A 12 8.42 8.57 31.34
CA PRO A 12 7.06 8.22 31.70
C PRO A 12 6.85 6.69 31.66
N VAL A 13 6.13 6.15 32.64
CA VAL A 13 5.70 4.75 32.66
C VAL A 13 4.36 4.66 31.96
N LEU A 14 4.32 3.89 30.87
CA LEU A 14 3.10 3.61 30.11
C LEU A 14 2.50 2.28 30.58
N LYS A 15 1.22 2.29 30.94
CA LYS A 15 0.44 1.08 31.19
C LYS A 15 -0.59 0.93 30.09
N PRO A 16 -0.39 0.00 29.13
CA PRO A 16 -1.42 -0.32 28.14
C PRO A 16 -2.66 -0.86 28.86
N SER A 17 -3.84 -0.37 28.49
CA SER A 17 -5.13 -0.91 28.94
C SER A 17 -5.70 -1.87 27.91
N ASP A 18 -5.48 -1.57 26.64
CA ASP A 18 -6.04 -2.29 25.50
C ASP A 18 -4.98 -2.43 24.40
N GLU A 19 -5.08 -3.50 23.64
CA GLU A 19 -4.27 -3.76 22.47
C GLU A 19 -5.18 -4.05 21.27
N ASP A 20 -4.97 -3.33 20.17
CA ASP A 20 -5.65 -3.55 18.90
C ASP A 20 -4.63 -3.91 17.83
N ILE A 21 -4.83 -5.03 17.17
CA ILE A 21 -3.93 -5.55 16.14
C ILE A 21 -4.61 -5.45 14.79
N ARG A 22 -3.98 -4.72 13.86
CA ARG A 22 -4.49 -4.49 12.52
C ARG A 22 -3.50 -4.91 11.44
N LEU A 23 -4.04 -5.43 10.35
CA LEU A 23 -3.27 -5.66 9.14
C LEU A 23 -2.87 -4.33 8.52
N GLY A 24 -1.59 -4.19 8.14
CA GLY A 24 -1.04 -2.99 7.51
C GLY A 24 -0.57 -3.25 6.07
N GLY A 25 -0.24 -2.18 5.35
CA GLY A 25 0.28 -2.24 3.99
C GLY A 25 -0.63 -3.01 3.05
N ALA A 26 -0.07 -3.84 2.18
CA ALA A 26 -0.83 -4.65 1.22
C ALA A 26 -1.90 -5.56 1.87
N ALA A 27 -1.72 -5.94 3.15
CA ALA A 27 -2.73 -6.72 3.85
C ALA A 27 -3.96 -5.88 4.22
N ASN A 28 -3.79 -4.59 4.54
CA ASN A 28 -4.91 -3.66 4.74
C ASN A 28 -5.71 -3.45 3.44
N VAL A 29 -5.02 -3.29 2.31
CA VAL A 29 -5.68 -3.25 0.98
C VAL A 29 -6.52 -4.50 0.74
N ALA A 30 -5.99 -5.69 1.09
CA ALA A 30 -6.73 -6.94 0.94
C ALA A 30 -7.96 -7.01 1.86
N VAL A 31 -7.89 -6.44 3.09
CA VAL A 31 -9.04 -6.32 3.99
C VAL A 31 -10.12 -5.42 3.38
N ASN A 32 -9.73 -4.25 2.86
CA ASN A 32 -10.66 -3.34 2.22
C ASN A 32 -11.37 -3.99 1.02
N LEU A 33 -10.63 -4.70 0.17
CA LEU A 33 -11.20 -5.46 -0.95
C LEU A 33 -12.17 -6.54 -0.48
N SER A 34 -11.83 -7.28 0.58
CA SER A 34 -12.71 -8.31 1.14
C SER A 34 -13.99 -7.71 1.73
N SER A 35 -13.88 -6.59 2.43
CA SER A 35 -15.03 -5.86 3.01
C SER A 35 -15.98 -5.32 1.93
N LEU A 36 -15.45 -5.02 0.74
CA LEU A 36 -16.23 -4.66 -0.45
C LEU A 36 -16.77 -5.88 -1.23
N GLY A 37 -16.68 -7.09 -0.66
CA GLY A 37 -17.21 -8.31 -1.26
C GLY A 37 -16.32 -8.97 -2.31
N SER A 38 -15.08 -8.48 -2.50
CA SER A 38 -14.14 -9.07 -3.45
C SER A 38 -13.35 -10.21 -2.83
N LYS A 39 -13.02 -11.25 -3.62
CA LYS A 39 -12.11 -12.31 -3.19
C LYS A 39 -10.67 -11.86 -3.39
N ALA A 40 -9.90 -11.81 -2.32
CA ALA A 40 -8.49 -11.42 -2.35
C ALA A 40 -7.56 -12.60 -2.05
N THR A 41 -6.39 -12.61 -2.70
CA THR A 41 -5.25 -13.46 -2.36
C THR A 41 -4.07 -12.55 -2.05
N LEU A 42 -3.55 -12.60 -0.82
CA LEU A 42 -2.40 -11.80 -0.41
C LEU A 42 -1.10 -12.57 -0.68
N ILE A 43 -0.22 -11.94 -1.45
CA ILE A 43 1.13 -12.43 -1.75
C ILE A 43 2.13 -11.44 -1.18
N GLY A 44 3.11 -11.93 -0.45
CA GLY A 44 4.13 -11.11 0.20
C GLY A 44 5.05 -11.98 1.06
N VAL A 45 5.67 -11.35 2.05
CA VAL A 45 6.61 -12.01 2.96
C VAL A 45 6.31 -11.61 4.40
N THR A 46 6.38 -12.59 5.30
CA THR A 46 6.38 -12.40 6.76
C THR A 46 7.53 -13.17 7.39
N GLY A 47 7.86 -12.84 8.61
CA GLY A 47 8.82 -13.61 9.41
C GLY A 47 8.29 -14.98 9.85
N LYS A 48 9.06 -15.63 10.72
CA LYS A 48 8.70 -16.86 11.46
C LYS A 48 8.52 -16.51 12.93
N ASP A 49 7.58 -15.62 13.22
CA ASP A 49 7.37 -15.01 14.52
C ASP A 49 5.86 -14.90 14.85
N ASP A 50 5.55 -14.54 16.09
CA ASP A 50 4.18 -14.39 16.58
C ASP A 50 3.37 -13.38 15.75
N SER A 51 4.00 -12.30 15.30
CA SER A 51 3.36 -11.31 14.42
C SER A 51 2.91 -11.94 13.10
N SER A 52 3.68 -12.89 12.56
CA SER A 52 3.26 -13.64 11.36
C SER A 52 2.06 -14.56 11.63
N ASP A 53 1.95 -15.11 12.83
CA ASP A 53 0.80 -15.96 13.20
C ASP A 53 -0.46 -15.11 13.41
N GLN A 54 -0.31 -13.92 14.00
CA GLN A 54 -1.37 -12.91 14.08
C GLN A 54 -1.85 -12.46 12.69
N VAL A 55 -0.91 -12.18 11.76
CA VAL A 55 -1.26 -11.86 10.37
C VAL A 55 -2.08 -12.99 9.74
N ARG A 56 -1.67 -14.25 9.92
CA ARG A 56 -2.40 -15.41 9.38
C ARG A 56 -3.81 -15.49 9.93
N ALA A 57 -3.98 -15.38 11.24
CA ALA A 57 -5.29 -15.41 11.89
C ALA A 57 -6.22 -14.30 11.36
N LEU A 58 -5.71 -13.08 11.25
CA LEU A 58 -6.47 -11.94 10.74
C LEU A 58 -6.83 -12.10 9.24
N LEU A 59 -5.96 -12.69 8.42
CA LEU A 59 -6.29 -12.99 7.01
C LEU A 59 -7.42 -14.02 6.91
N GLU A 60 -7.38 -15.06 7.74
CA GLU A 60 -8.44 -16.09 7.79
C GLU A 60 -9.77 -15.48 8.24
N GLN A 61 -9.77 -14.69 9.32
CA GLN A 61 -10.95 -13.98 9.82
C GLN A 61 -11.58 -13.09 8.74
N ASN A 62 -10.78 -12.42 7.91
CA ASN A 62 -11.22 -11.56 6.83
C ASN A 62 -11.44 -12.32 5.51
N LYS A 63 -11.42 -13.66 5.50
CA LYS A 63 -11.63 -14.51 4.31
C LYS A 63 -10.66 -14.23 3.16
N ILE A 64 -9.45 -13.79 3.47
CA ILE A 64 -8.39 -13.51 2.52
C ILE A 64 -7.52 -14.75 2.37
N ARG A 65 -7.28 -15.19 1.12
CA ARG A 65 -6.38 -16.31 0.85
C ARG A 65 -4.94 -15.89 1.15
N ASN A 66 -4.32 -16.65 2.05
CA ASN A 66 -2.91 -16.46 2.42
C ASN A 66 -1.98 -17.18 1.41
N ALA A 67 -1.12 -16.41 0.73
CA ALA A 67 -0.04 -16.89 -0.12
C ALA A 67 1.30 -16.23 0.26
N LEU A 68 1.48 -15.92 1.54
CA LEU A 68 2.70 -15.32 2.08
C LEU A 68 3.85 -16.34 2.13
N SER A 69 5.04 -15.87 1.80
CA SER A 69 6.31 -16.57 2.04
C SER A 69 6.82 -16.29 3.44
N LYS A 70 7.67 -17.17 3.97
CA LYS A 70 8.31 -17.02 5.27
C LYS A 70 9.78 -16.61 5.09
N SER A 71 10.20 -15.58 5.80
CA SER A 71 11.58 -15.10 5.90
C SER A 71 12.24 -15.54 7.20
N VAL A 72 13.56 -15.43 7.24
CA VAL A 72 14.35 -15.47 8.49
C VAL A 72 14.29 -14.14 9.22
N ASN A 73 14.09 -13.04 8.50
CA ASN A 73 13.91 -11.71 9.06
C ASN A 73 12.51 -11.58 9.68
N PRO A 74 12.33 -10.76 10.71
CA PRO A 74 11.08 -10.62 11.41
C PRO A 74 9.98 -10.02 10.51
N THR A 75 8.73 -10.26 10.89
CA THR A 75 7.58 -9.59 10.30
C THR A 75 7.68 -8.09 10.56
N ILE A 76 7.55 -7.30 9.51
CA ILE A 76 7.52 -5.83 9.64
C ILE A 76 6.31 -5.45 10.48
N SER A 77 6.53 -4.75 11.57
CA SER A 77 5.48 -4.31 12.49
C SER A 77 5.68 -2.87 12.95
N LYS A 78 4.59 -2.22 13.30
CA LYS A 78 4.57 -0.83 13.78
C LYS A 78 3.71 -0.76 15.04
N LEU A 79 4.36 -0.63 16.18
CA LEU A 79 3.70 -0.50 17.48
C LEU A 79 3.50 0.98 17.79
N ARG A 80 2.26 1.37 18.08
CA ARG A 80 1.90 2.73 18.46
C ARG A 80 1.32 2.75 19.87
N PHE A 81 1.86 3.60 20.70
CA PHE A 81 1.30 3.89 22.01
C PHE A 81 0.47 5.17 21.93
N LEU A 82 -0.80 5.06 22.30
CA LEU A 82 -1.76 6.15 22.24
C LEU A 82 -2.23 6.50 23.66
N ALA A 83 -2.41 7.78 23.94
CA ALA A 83 -3.14 8.26 25.12
C ALA A 83 -4.39 8.99 24.63
N GLY A 84 -5.55 8.33 24.71
CA GLY A 84 -6.73 8.79 24.00
C GLY A 84 -6.49 8.84 22.49
N GLN A 85 -6.56 10.01 21.92
CA GLN A 85 -6.32 10.23 20.48
C GLN A 85 -4.88 10.67 20.13
N GLN A 86 -4.06 10.93 21.13
CA GLN A 86 -2.69 11.41 20.93
C GLN A 86 -1.71 10.24 20.82
N GLN A 87 -0.97 10.16 19.71
CA GLN A 87 0.15 9.23 19.59
C GLN A 87 1.35 9.74 20.40
N LEU A 88 1.77 8.95 21.38
CA LEU A 88 2.90 9.28 22.27
C LEU A 88 4.22 8.81 21.70
N ILE A 89 4.26 7.56 21.20
CA ILE A 89 5.46 6.93 20.65
C ILE A 89 5.07 5.92 19.56
N ARG A 90 5.96 5.75 18.60
CA ARG A 90 5.88 4.67 17.60
C ARG A 90 7.21 3.92 17.57
N ILE A 91 7.13 2.61 17.60
CA ILE A 91 8.28 1.71 17.47
C ILE A 91 8.08 0.93 16.17
N ASP A 92 9.02 1.08 15.23
CA ASP A 92 9.00 0.39 13.95
C ASP A 92 10.02 -0.75 14.00
N ARG A 93 9.56 -1.99 13.79
CA ARG A 93 10.41 -3.15 13.56
C ARG A 93 10.41 -3.43 12.07
N GLU A 94 11.45 -2.95 11.41
CA GLU A 94 11.59 -3.02 9.95
C GLU A 94 12.98 -3.54 9.59
N GLU A 95 13.04 -4.72 9.00
CA GLU A 95 14.21 -5.27 8.36
C GLU A 95 13.92 -5.54 6.90
N GLU A 96 14.86 -5.22 6.03
CA GLU A 96 14.69 -5.47 4.60
C GLU A 96 14.70 -6.98 4.33
N PHE A 97 13.77 -7.41 3.48
CA PHE A 97 13.73 -8.78 3.02
C PHE A 97 14.86 -9.09 2.03
N THR A 98 15.38 -10.30 2.11
CA THR A 98 16.53 -10.76 1.35
C THR A 98 16.19 -11.07 -0.12
N GLU A 99 17.22 -11.36 -0.92
CA GLU A 99 17.04 -11.85 -2.28
C GLU A 99 16.33 -13.22 -2.33
N ALA A 100 16.55 -14.08 -1.31
CA ALA A 100 15.87 -15.35 -1.20
C ALA A 100 14.35 -15.17 -0.92
N ASP A 101 14.00 -14.19 -0.07
CA ASP A 101 12.61 -13.86 0.21
C ASP A 101 11.89 -13.33 -1.03
N TRP A 102 12.56 -12.46 -1.80
CA TRP A 102 12.05 -12.00 -3.09
C TRP A 102 11.79 -13.17 -4.04
N LYS A 103 12.76 -14.09 -4.20
CA LYS A 103 12.60 -15.26 -5.08
C LYS A 103 11.44 -16.15 -4.65
N SER A 104 11.29 -16.36 -3.34
CA SER A 104 10.17 -17.12 -2.77
C SER A 104 8.81 -16.44 -3.03
N SER A 105 8.72 -15.13 -2.78
CA SER A 105 7.53 -14.33 -3.07
C SER A 105 7.18 -14.34 -4.57
N LEU A 106 8.17 -14.20 -5.45
CA LEU A 106 7.99 -14.27 -6.91
C LEU A 106 7.51 -15.66 -7.35
N SER A 107 8.00 -16.73 -6.74
CA SER A 107 7.52 -18.10 -7.00
C SER A 107 6.04 -18.24 -6.64
N ASN A 108 5.65 -17.76 -5.46
CA ASN A 108 4.25 -17.74 -5.03
C ASN A 108 3.40 -16.88 -5.95
N TYR A 109 3.87 -15.68 -6.34
CA TYR A 109 3.18 -14.85 -7.32
C TYR A 109 2.91 -15.61 -8.62
N ARG A 110 3.92 -16.26 -9.21
CA ARG A 110 3.79 -17.01 -10.46
C ARG A 110 2.82 -18.19 -10.36
N LYS A 111 2.81 -18.86 -9.21
CA LYS A 111 1.86 -19.94 -8.93
C LYS A 111 0.42 -19.40 -8.90
N HIS A 112 0.18 -18.36 -8.11
CA HIS A 112 -1.17 -17.86 -7.86
C HIS A 112 -1.74 -17.05 -9.01
N ILE A 113 -0.95 -16.23 -9.71
CA ILE A 113 -1.46 -15.42 -10.82
C ILE A 113 -1.93 -16.27 -11.99
N ARG A 114 -1.39 -17.49 -12.16
CA ARG A 114 -1.79 -18.45 -13.20
C ARG A 114 -3.03 -19.24 -12.83
N LEU A 115 -3.16 -19.62 -11.55
CA LEU A 115 -4.26 -20.44 -11.05
C LEU A 115 -5.52 -19.62 -10.80
N GLU A 116 -5.36 -18.37 -10.39
CA GLU A 116 -6.48 -17.52 -10.02
C GLU A 116 -7.22 -17.00 -11.26
N LYS A 117 -8.53 -17.15 -11.27
CA LYS A 117 -9.42 -16.55 -12.28
C LYS A 117 -9.61 -15.04 -12.10
N ASN A 118 -8.93 -14.44 -11.13
CA ASN A 118 -8.99 -13.02 -10.87
C ASN A 118 -8.45 -12.24 -12.05
N LYS A 119 -9.15 -11.19 -12.44
CA LYS A 119 -8.76 -10.33 -13.56
C LYS A 119 -7.82 -9.21 -13.15
N VAL A 120 -7.72 -8.92 -11.85
CA VAL A 120 -7.04 -7.74 -11.32
C VAL A 120 -5.82 -8.16 -10.47
N LEU A 121 -4.69 -7.48 -10.70
CA LEU A 121 -3.51 -7.50 -9.85
C LEU A 121 -3.36 -6.12 -9.20
N VAL A 122 -3.36 -6.07 -7.88
CA VAL A 122 -3.00 -4.86 -7.11
C VAL A 122 -1.56 -5.00 -6.62
N ILE A 123 -0.73 -4.04 -6.93
CA ILE A 123 0.66 -3.92 -6.45
C ILE A 123 0.70 -2.78 -5.46
N SER A 124 0.89 -3.09 -4.18
CA SER A 124 1.08 -2.12 -3.11
C SER A 124 2.58 -2.06 -2.79
N ASP A 125 3.25 -1.02 -3.25
CA ASP A 125 4.71 -0.87 -3.12
C ASP A 125 5.06 -0.04 -1.87
N TYR A 126 5.82 -0.64 -0.96
CA TYR A 126 6.33 0.02 0.25
C TYR A 126 7.86 0.10 0.28
N GLU A 127 8.53 -0.35 -0.80
CA GLU A 127 10.00 -0.40 -0.90
C GLU A 127 10.67 -1.17 0.26
N LYS A 128 10.02 -2.26 0.74
CA LYS A 128 10.52 -3.11 1.84
C LYS A 128 11.15 -4.43 1.36
N GLY A 129 11.60 -4.49 0.11
CA GLY A 129 12.34 -5.63 -0.45
C GLY A 129 11.49 -6.76 -1.03
N THR A 130 10.18 -6.79 -0.81
CA THR A 130 9.29 -7.84 -1.37
C THR A 130 9.00 -7.67 -2.85
N LEU A 131 9.23 -6.50 -3.43
CA LEU A 131 8.92 -6.12 -4.81
C LEU A 131 10.16 -5.59 -5.54
N LYS A 132 11.26 -6.37 -5.59
CA LYS A 132 12.54 -5.92 -6.20
C LYS A 132 12.48 -5.70 -7.72
N ASN A 133 11.60 -6.41 -8.43
CA ASN A 133 11.50 -6.32 -9.90
C ASN A 133 10.05 -6.17 -10.34
N ILE A 134 9.48 -5.02 -10.08
CA ILE A 134 8.10 -4.69 -10.48
C ILE A 134 7.89 -4.73 -12.01
N PRO A 135 8.83 -4.28 -12.87
CA PRO A 135 8.70 -4.42 -14.31
C PRO A 135 8.49 -5.86 -14.77
N LEU A 136 9.14 -6.83 -14.12
CA LEU A 136 8.95 -8.25 -14.42
C LEU A 136 7.53 -8.71 -14.05
N ILE A 137 7.05 -8.33 -12.85
CA ILE A 137 5.69 -8.65 -12.38
C ILE A 137 4.64 -8.09 -13.36
N ILE A 138 4.78 -6.81 -13.75
CA ILE A 138 3.87 -6.16 -14.70
C ILE A 138 3.91 -6.86 -16.06
N LYS A 139 5.10 -7.18 -16.57
CA LYS A 139 5.25 -7.90 -17.83
C LYS A 139 4.55 -9.27 -17.82
N GLU A 140 4.73 -10.04 -16.75
CA GLU A 140 4.09 -11.35 -16.59
C GLU A 140 2.56 -11.24 -16.44
N ALA A 141 2.07 -10.29 -15.66
CA ALA A 141 0.63 -10.03 -15.49
C ALA A 141 -0.04 -9.62 -16.81
N LYS A 142 0.62 -8.77 -17.61
CA LYS A 142 0.11 -8.37 -18.93
C LYS A 142 0.00 -9.52 -19.90
N LYS A 143 0.94 -10.46 -19.91
CA LYS A 143 0.84 -11.68 -20.73
C LYS A 143 -0.38 -12.53 -20.38
N LEU A 144 -0.90 -12.39 -19.16
CA LEU A 144 -2.10 -13.06 -18.68
C LEU A 144 -3.36 -12.17 -18.74
N ASN A 145 -3.29 -11.04 -19.48
CA ASN A 145 -4.36 -10.07 -19.63
C ASN A 145 -4.96 -9.58 -18.31
N LYS A 146 -4.13 -9.43 -17.25
CA LYS A 146 -4.57 -8.87 -15.98
C LYS A 146 -4.67 -7.34 -16.06
N ILE A 147 -5.66 -6.78 -15.38
CA ILE A 147 -5.72 -5.35 -15.08
C ILE A 147 -4.77 -5.10 -13.90
N ILE A 148 -3.88 -4.12 -14.03
CA ILE A 148 -2.80 -3.87 -13.08
C ILE A 148 -3.03 -2.51 -12.44
N LEU A 149 -3.28 -2.51 -11.13
CA LEU A 149 -3.40 -1.34 -10.28
C LEU A 149 -2.14 -1.24 -9.43
N VAL A 150 -1.60 -0.04 -9.25
CA VAL A 150 -0.38 0.16 -8.45
C VAL A 150 -0.59 1.31 -7.48
N ASP A 151 -0.42 1.03 -6.20
CA ASP A 151 -0.13 2.05 -5.20
C ASP A 151 1.40 2.27 -5.17
N PRO A 152 1.88 3.41 -5.69
CA PRO A 152 3.30 3.60 -5.99
C PRO A 152 4.08 4.09 -4.77
N LYS A 153 5.41 3.85 -4.78
CA LYS A 153 6.36 4.41 -3.82
C LYS A 153 7.63 4.90 -4.51
N GLY A 154 8.31 5.86 -3.86
CA GLY A 154 9.57 6.43 -4.33
C GLY A 154 9.40 7.59 -5.32
N ASP A 155 10.52 8.04 -5.88
CA ASP A 155 10.60 9.23 -6.72
C ASP A 155 10.69 8.89 -8.22
N ASN A 156 10.70 7.60 -8.56
CA ASN A 156 10.78 7.12 -9.93
C ASN A 156 9.68 6.13 -10.26
N PHE A 157 8.67 6.60 -10.99
CA PHE A 157 7.55 5.77 -11.41
C PHE A 157 7.79 4.99 -12.71
N SER A 158 8.98 5.09 -13.32
CA SER A 158 9.30 4.33 -14.54
C SER A 158 9.19 2.82 -14.35
N LYS A 159 9.42 2.32 -13.11
CA LYS A 159 9.25 0.92 -12.72
C LYS A 159 7.80 0.41 -12.85
N TYR A 160 6.81 1.31 -12.90
CA TYR A 160 5.38 0.97 -13.07
C TYR A 160 4.88 1.11 -14.52
N LYS A 161 5.78 1.33 -15.48
CA LYS A 161 5.42 1.47 -16.88
C LYS A 161 4.55 0.32 -17.36
N SER A 162 3.48 0.67 -18.07
CA SER A 162 2.48 -0.27 -18.59
C SER A 162 1.53 -0.88 -17.52
N ALA A 163 1.52 -0.42 -16.30
CA ALA A 163 0.36 -0.62 -15.43
C ALA A 163 -0.89 0.02 -16.06
N ASN A 164 -2.08 -0.40 -15.62
CA ASN A 164 -3.31 0.23 -16.06
C ASN A 164 -3.57 1.53 -15.30
N ILE A 165 -3.48 1.46 -13.98
CA ILE A 165 -3.77 2.60 -13.10
C ILE A 165 -2.66 2.69 -12.04
N ILE A 166 -2.25 3.91 -11.72
CA ILE A 166 -1.45 4.20 -10.52
C ILE A 166 -2.18 5.20 -9.64
N THR A 167 -1.98 5.09 -8.31
CA THR A 167 -2.73 5.85 -7.30
C THR A 167 -1.81 6.62 -6.34
N PRO A 168 -0.94 7.52 -6.83
CA PRO A 168 -0.06 8.30 -5.95
C PRO A 168 -0.87 9.27 -5.09
N ASN A 169 -0.37 9.58 -3.89
CA ASN A 169 -0.79 10.77 -3.19
C ASN A 169 -0.18 12.03 -3.85
N PHE A 170 -0.72 13.21 -3.47
CA PHE A 170 -0.30 14.48 -4.07
C PHE A 170 1.21 14.74 -3.93
N ASN A 171 1.79 14.43 -2.78
CA ASN A 171 3.22 14.63 -2.53
C ASN A 171 4.09 13.69 -3.37
N GLU A 172 3.68 12.44 -3.55
CA GLU A 172 4.35 11.47 -4.42
C GLU A 172 4.26 11.88 -5.88
N PHE A 173 3.07 12.33 -6.31
CA PHE A 173 2.87 12.86 -7.64
C PHE A 173 3.78 14.08 -7.90
N GLU A 174 3.77 15.07 -7.00
CA GLU A 174 4.59 16.28 -7.13
C GLU A 174 6.09 15.97 -7.18
N ARG A 175 6.59 15.02 -6.35
CA ARG A 175 7.99 14.59 -6.38
C ARG A 175 8.41 14.05 -7.75
N VAL A 176 7.53 13.31 -8.43
CA VAL A 176 7.83 12.69 -9.72
C VAL A 176 7.71 13.66 -10.88
N VAL A 177 6.69 14.54 -10.87
CA VAL A 177 6.41 15.44 -12.01
C VAL A 177 6.97 16.85 -11.83
N GLY A 178 7.54 17.14 -10.65
CA GLY A 178 8.03 18.46 -10.25
C GLY A 178 6.91 19.35 -9.71
N LYS A 179 7.31 20.42 -9.03
CA LYS A 179 6.45 21.34 -8.27
C LYS A 179 5.17 21.76 -9.01
N ILE A 180 4.03 21.63 -8.37
CA ILE A 180 2.69 21.96 -8.87
C ILE A 180 2.36 23.41 -8.50
N LYS A 181 1.97 24.23 -9.48
CA LYS A 181 1.59 25.63 -9.27
C LYS A 181 0.08 25.89 -9.27
N GLY A 182 -0.73 24.87 -9.53
CA GLY A 182 -2.19 24.96 -9.56
C GLY A 182 -2.84 23.84 -10.35
N GLU A 183 -4.15 23.88 -10.46
CA GLU A 183 -4.98 22.83 -11.04
C GLU A 183 -4.65 22.50 -12.51
N ALA A 184 -4.28 23.51 -13.29
CA ALA A 184 -3.85 23.32 -14.68
C ALA A 184 -2.56 22.49 -14.77
N ASP A 185 -1.64 22.65 -13.81
CA ASP A 185 -0.41 21.87 -13.73
C ASP A 185 -0.69 20.39 -13.41
N ILE A 186 -1.62 20.11 -12.50
CA ILE A 186 -2.04 18.72 -12.20
C ILE A 186 -2.46 18.04 -13.50
N THR A 187 -3.32 18.69 -14.25
CA THR A 187 -3.82 18.14 -15.51
C THR A 187 -2.71 17.98 -16.57
N SER A 188 -1.89 19.00 -16.77
CA SER A 188 -0.87 18.97 -17.83
C SER A 188 0.26 17.97 -17.53
N LYS A 189 0.72 17.94 -16.27
CA LYS A 189 1.77 17.03 -15.84
C LYS A 189 1.26 15.60 -15.68
N GLY A 190 0.02 15.42 -15.20
CA GLY A 190 -0.63 14.11 -15.17
C GLY A 190 -0.81 13.51 -16.56
N LYS A 191 -1.21 14.28 -17.55
CA LYS A 191 -1.27 13.85 -18.97
C LYS A 191 0.09 13.34 -19.46
N ARG A 192 1.16 14.09 -19.20
CA ARG A 192 2.53 13.67 -19.57
C ARG A 192 2.92 12.36 -18.89
N LEU A 193 2.61 12.21 -17.60
CA LEU A 193 2.90 11.00 -16.84
C LEU A 193 2.13 9.79 -17.41
N ILE A 194 0.83 9.93 -17.68
CA ILE A 194 0.00 8.90 -18.33
C ILE A 194 0.62 8.42 -19.65
N HIS A 195 1.03 9.35 -20.50
CA HIS A 195 1.63 8.99 -21.79
C HIS A 195 3.00 8.32 -21.64
N SER A 196 3.88 8.85 -20.79
CA SER A 196 5.24 8.32 -20.57
C SER A 196 5.22 6.90 -20.00
N LEU A 197 4.29 6.64 -19.06
CA LEU A 197 4.13 5.34 -18.42
C LEU A 197 3.14 4.41 -19.14
N LYS A 198 2.46 4.89 -20.19
CA LYS A 198 1.43 4.13 -20.94
C LYS A 198 0.30 3.65 -20.04
N LEU A 199 -0.22 4.52 -19.18
CA LEU A 199 -1.33 4.22 -18.26
C LEU A 199 -2.68 4.39 -18.97
N SER A 200 -3.69 3.68 -18.46
CA SER A 200 -5.11 3.94 -18.79
C SER A 200 -5.67 5.07 -17.91
N ALA A 201 -5.23 5.16 -16.66
CA ALA A 201 -5.66 6.23 -15.75
C ALA A 201 -4.60 6.53 -14.67
N LEU A 202 -4.73 7.72 -14.08
CA LEU A 202 -3.97 8.19 -12.94
C LEU A 202 -4.97 8.75 -11.92
N LEU A 203 -4.99 8.19 -10.71
CA LEU A 203 -5.82 8.66 -9.60
C LEU A 203 -4.91 9.30 -8.55
N ILE A 204 -5.01 10.60 -8.35
CA ILE A 204 -4.20 11.35 -7.39
C ILE A 204 -5.04 11.58 -6.14
N THR A 205 -4.61 11.05 -4.98
CA THR A 205 -5.27 11.32 -3.70
C THR A 205 -4.72 12.63 -3.11
N ARG A 206 -5.63 13.50 -2.64
CA ARG A 206 -5.33 14.88 -2.24
C ARG A 206 -5.72 15.20 -0.79
N GLY A 207 -5.82 14.16 0.05
CA GLY A 207 -6.21 14.31 1.45
C GLY A 207 -7.60 14.93 1.60
N SER A 208 -7.69 16.03 2.34
CA SER A 208 -8.97 16.75 2.56
C SER A 208 -9.58 17.34 1.29
N GLU A 209 -8.81 17.50 0.22
CA GLU A 209 -9.33 17.98 -1.08
C GLU A 209 -9.93 16.84 -1.94
N GLY A 210 -9.93 15.60 -1.44
CA GLY A 210 -10.51 14.46 -2.15
C GLY A 210 -9.54 13.80 -3.13
N MET A 211 -9.96 13.57 -4.37
CA MET A 211 -9.19 12.85 -5.39
C MET A 211 -9.37 13.47 -6.77
N THR A 212 -8.34 13.39 -7.60
CA THR A 212 -8.38 13.75 -9.03
C THR A 212 -8.11 12.53 -9.88
N LEU A 213 -9.06 12.14 -10.72
CA LEU A 213 -8.93 11.09 -11.74
C LEU A 213 -8.61 11.71 -13.10
N LEU A 214 -7.52 11.26 -13.71
CA LEU A 214 -7.21 11.52 -15.11
C LEU A 214 -7.31 10.20 -15.88
N GLU A 215 -8.22 10.10 -16.83
CA GLU A 215 -8.49 8.88 -17.58
C GLU A 215 -8.17 9.06 -19.08
N ASN A 216 -7.43 8.12 -19.66
CA ASN A 216 -7.07 8.11 -21.07
C ASN A 216 -8.07 7.25 -21.87
N LYS A 217 -9.03 7.89 -22.51
CA LYS A 217 -10.00 7.25 -23.41
C LYS A 217 -9.57 7.47 -24.86
N LYS A 218 -8.93 6.46 -25.46
CA LYS A 218 -8.51 6.47 -26.86
C LYS A 218 -7.64 7.70 -27.25
N GLY A 219 -6.71 8.07 -26.36
CA GLY A 219 -5.80 9.20 -26.58
C GLY A 219 -6.32 10.56 -26.09
N LYS A 220 -7.61 10.68 -25.79
CA LYS A 220 -8.19 11.86 -25.16
C LYS A 220 -8.23 11.67 -23.63
N ILE A 221 -7.63 12.61 -22.89
CA ILE A 221 -7.60 12.53 -21.44
C ILE A 221 -8.72 13.41 -20.89
N SER A 222 -9.62 12.79 -20.11
CA SER A 222 -10.61 13.45 -19.28
C SER A 222 -10.11 13.64 -17.86
N ARG A 223 -10.64 14.60 -17.15
CA ARG A 223 -10.43 14.84 -15.72
C ARG A 223 -11.77 14.80 -14.99
N GLU A 224 -11.77 14.18 -13.83
CA GLU A 224 -12.86 14.17 -12.87
C GLU A 224 -12.30 14.38 -11.47
N ASP A 225 -12.94 15.24 -10.68
CA ASP A 225 -12.53 15.52 -9.31
C ASP A 225 -13.64 15.04 -8.36
N PHE A 226 -13.23 14.27 -7.34
CA PHE A 226 -14.10 13.74 -6.30
C PHE A 226 -13.78 14.47 -5.00
N LEU A 227 -14.74 15.21 -4.48
CA LEU A 227 -14.59 15.89 -3.21
C LEU A 227 -14.68 14.91 -2.04
N THR A 228 -14.01 15.20 -0.92
CA THR A 228 -14.17 14.42 0.29
C THR A 228 -15.52 14.62 0.93
N GLU A 229 -16.14 13.56 1.40
CA GLU A 229 -17.38 13.59 2.19
C GLU A 229 -17.11 13.48 3.70
N ALA A 230 -15.84 13.27 4.11
CA ALA A 230 -15.46 13.14 5.51
C ALA A 230 -15.68 14.45 6.27
N LYS A 231 -16.44 14.38 7.38
CA LYS A 231 -16.76 15.55 8.22
C LYS A 231 -15.77 15.69 9.37
N ASP A 232 -15.30 14.58 9.94
CA ASP A 232 -14.32 14.54 11.05
C ASP A 232 -13.33 13.38 10.81
N VAL A 233 -12.05 13.69 10.76
CA VAL A 233 -10.99 12.69 10.54
C VAL A 233 -10.08 12.70 11.77
N PHE A 234 -10.15 11.63 12.57
CA PHE A 234 -9.33 11.45 13.76
C PHE A 234 -8.06 10.63 13.51
N ASP A 235 -8.10 9.70 12.56
CA ASP A 235 -6.96 8.86 12.19
C ASP A 235 -6.98 8.64 10.68
N VAL A 236 -5.87 9.01 10.02
CA VAL A 236 -5.67 8.85 8.57
C VAL A 236 -4.84 7.60 8.22
N SER A 237 -4.51 6.75 9.21
CA SER A 237 -3.72 5.54 8.98
C SER A 237 -4.46 4.59 8.04
N GLY A 238 -3.87 4.30 6.88
CA GLY A 238 -4.47 3.42 5.88
C GLY A 238 -5.59 4.04 5.05
N ALA A 239 -5.87 5.34 5.18
CA ALA A 239 -6.93 5.99 4.39
C ALA A 239 -6.61 6.07 2.88
N GLY A 240 -5.33 5.90 2.51
CA GLY A 240 -4.90 5.85 1.12
C GLY A 240 -4.87 4.44 0.51
N ASP A 241 -5.10 3.41 1.32
CA ASP A 241 -5.00 2.00 0.93
C ASP A 241 -6.21 1.47 0.12
#